data_c6786124db36d6dfa9e0cd09c4bca644
#
_entry.id   c6786124db36d6dfa9e0cd09c4bca644
#
_cell.length_a   1.000
_cell.length_b   1.000
_cell.length_c   1.000
_cell.angle_alpha   90.00
_cell.angle_beta   90.00
_cell.angle_gamma   90.00
#
_symmetry.space_group_name_H-M   'P 1'
#
loop_
_entity.id
_entity.type
_entity.pdbx_description
1 polymer ?
#
loop_
_entity_poly.entity_id
_entity_poly.type
_entity_poly.pdbx_seq_one_letter_code
_entity_poly.pdbx_strand_id
1 'polypeptide(L)'
;SILPVLDNLKRALAIEVVDDNGKQLKKGIQMVHDHLVKALNDHGITEIKADGETFDPTLHQAVQTVPVEEGQKPETVVNVLQAGYQLKDRVLRPAMVVVAQ
;
A
#
# COMPACT_ATOMS: atom_id res chain seq x y z
N SER A 1 -2.93 17.33 -2.83
CA SER A 1 -2.77 16.27 -1.85
C SER A 1 -1.41 15.60 -1.97
N ILE A 2 -0.85 15.19 -0.85
CA ILE A 2 0.46 14.54 -0.78
C ILE A 2 0.37 13.03 -1.07
N LEU A 3 -0.80 12.43 -0.94
CA LEU A 3 -0.97 10.99 -1.14
C LEU A 3 -0.66 10.51 -2.56
N PRO A 4 -1.03 11.26 -3.63
CA PRO A 4 -0.62 10.87 -4.98
C PRO A 4 0.90 10.83 -5.17
N VAL A 5 1.66 11.65 -4.42
CA VAL A 5 3.12 11.59 -4.47
C VAL A 5 3.63 10.26 -3.96
N LEU A 6 3.06 9.76 -2.85
CA LEU A 6 3.39 8.43 -2.33
C LEU A 6 3.03 7.34 -3.33
N ASP A 7 1.88 7.45 -4.00
CA ASP A 7 1.47 6.47 -5.00
C ASP A 7 2.49 6.39 -6.14
N ASN A 8 2.97 7.52 -6.60
CA ASN A 8 3.97 7.58 -7.67
C ASN A 8 5.31 6.99 -7.21
N LEU A 9 5.73 7.28 -5.99
CA LEU A 9 6.95 6.68 -5.43
C LEU A 9 6.82 5.16 -5.32
N LYS A 10 5.69 4.66 -4.83
CA LYS A 10 5.46 3.23 -4.72
C LYS A 10 5.46 2.56 -6.10
N ARG A 11 4.88 3.22 -7.11
CA ARG A 11 4.86 2.70 -8.48
C ARG A 11 6.28 2.61 -9.04
N ALA A 12 7.10 3.64 -8.79
CA ALA A 12 8.50 3.62 -9.22
C ALA A 12 9.28 2.49 -8.55
N LEU A 13 9.01 2.24 -7.27
CA LEU A 13 9.70 1.18 -6.53
C LEU A 13 9.28 -0.22 -6.95
N ALA A 14 8.14 -0.37 -7.60
CA ALA A 14 7.68 -1.65 -8.11
C ALA A 14 8.35 -2.06 -9.43
N ILE A 15 9.07 -1.14 -10.09
CA ILE A 15 9.77 -1.41 -11.34
C ILE A 15 11.01 -2.26 -11.05
N GLU A 16 11.15 -3.37 -11.77
CA GLU A 16 12.35 -4.20 -11.66
C GLU A 16 13.53 -3.55 -12.37
N VAL A 17 14.68 -3.57 -11.71
CA VAL A 17 15.93 -3.06 -12.27
C VAL A 17 17.00 -4.14 -12.18
N VAL A 18 17.81 -4.24 -13.21
CA VAL A 18 18.82 -5.30 -13.32
C VAL A 18 20.26 -4.79 -13.34
N ASP A 19 20.47 -3.53 -13.70
CA ASP A 19 21.82 -2.96 -13.72
C ASP A 19 22.11 -2.19 -12.42
N ASP A 20 23.39 -1.93 -12.18
CA ASP A 20 23.83 -1.27 -10.95
C ASP A 20 23.35 0.17 -10.86
N ASN A 21 23.29 0.88 -11.98
CA ASN A 21 22.81 2.26 -12.00
C ASN A 21 21.33 2.32 -11.66
N GLY A 22 20.53 1.42 -12.22
CA GLY A 22 19.10 1.34 -11.90
C GLY A 22 18.86 0.98 -10.45
N LYS A 23 19.63 0.04 -9.90
CA LYS A 23 19.51 -0.36 -8.50
C LYS A 23 19.88 0.80 -7.56
N GLN A 24 20.89 1.57 -7.91
CA GLN A 24 21.31 2.71 -7.11
C GLN A 24 20.27 3.82 -7.14
N LEU A 25 19.68 4.08 -8.31
CA LEU A 25 18.58 5.04 -8.45
C LEU A 25 17.37 4.60 -7.61
N LYS A 26 17.02 3.33 -7.71
CA LYS A 26 15.90 2.76 -6.95
C LYS A 26 16.11 2.92 -5.44
N LYS A 27 17.35 2.68 -4.97
CA LYS A 27 17.71 2.87 -3.57
C LYS A 27 17.50 4.32 -3.14
N GLY A 28 17.86 5.28 -3.99
CA GLY A 28 17.64 6.70 -3.71
C GLY A 28 16.15 7.04 -3.60
N ILE A 29 15.34 6.47 -4.50
CA ILE A 29 13.88 6.65 -4.46
C ILE A 29 13.30 6.03 -3.18
N GLN A 30 13.80 4.87 -2.77
CA GLN A 30 13.36 4.22 -1.54
C GLN A 30 13.63 5.12 -0.33
N MET A 31 14.78 5.79 -0.29
CA MET A 31 15.12 6.71 0.79
C MET A 31 14.16 7.90 0.84
N VAL A 32 13.82 8.46 -0.31
CA VAL A 32 12.85 9.56 -0.39
C VAL A 32 11.48 9.10 0.11
N HIS A 33 11.04 7.94 -0.33
CA HIS A 33 9.79 7.33 0.12
C HIS A 33 9.78 7.17 1.64
N ASP A 34 10.83 6.60 2.20
CA ASP A 34 10.90 6.32 3.64
C ASP A 34 10.92 7.61 4.47
N HIS A 35 11.62 8.65 3.98
CA HIS A 35 11.62 9.96 4.61
C HIS A 35 10.23 10.58 4.63
N LEU A 36 9.51 10.48 3.52
CA LEU A 36 8.16 11.04 3.42
C LEU A 36 7.19 10.29 4.36
N VAL A 37 7.27 8.96 4.37
CA VAL A 37 6.45 8.14 5.26
C VAL A 37 6.72 8.50 6.73
N LYS A 38 8.00 8.67 7.09
CA LYS A 38 8.36 9.07 8.46
C LYS A 38 7.78 10.43 8.81
N ALA A 39 7.88 11.40 7.90
CA ALA A 39 7.33 12.74 8.14
C ALA A 39 5.83 12.67 8.34
N LEU A 40 5.13 11.86 7.54
CA LEU A 40 3.68 11.69 7.67
C LEU A 40 3.33 11.01 8.99
N ASN A 41 4.08 9.97 9.38
CA ASN A 41 3.86 9.28 10.65
C ASN A 41 4.07 10.22 11.84
N ASP A 42 5.04 11.11 11.76
CA ASP A 42 5.31 12.10 12.82
C ASP A 42 4.11 13.05 12.98
N HIS A 43 3.29 13.20 11.95
CA HIS A 43 2.08 14.02 11.98
C HIS A 43 0.80 13.19 12.18
N GLY A 44 0.94 11.91 12.53
CA GLY A 44 -0.19 11.05 12.83
C GLY A 44 -0.84 10.38 11.61
N ILE A 45 -0.24 10.51 10.44
CA ILE A 45 -0.75 9.88 9.22
C ILE A 45 -0.02 8.56 9.03
N THR A 46 -0.78 7.45 8.99
CA THR A 46 -0.22 6.11 8.84
C THR A 46 -0.90 5.37 7.70
N GLU A 47 -0.15 4.46 7.08
CA GLU A 47 -0.70 3.60 6.05
C GLU A 47 -1.58 2.53 6.69
N ILE A 48 -2.74 2.28 6.08
CA ILE A 48 -3.66 1.26 6.56
C ILE A 48 -3.11 -0.11 6.19
N LYS A 49 -3.00 -1.00 7.19
CA LYS A 49 -2.59 -2.38 6.93
C LYS A 49 -3.70 -3.10 6.17
N ALA A 50 -3.33 -3.72 5.06
CA ALA A 50 -4.30 -4.41 4.23
C ALA A 50 -3.79 -5.76 3.73
N ASP A 51 -2.56 -5.82 3.21
CA ASP A 51 -2.04 -7.06 2.63
C ASP A 51 -2.00 -8.20 3.65
N GLY A 52 -2.63 -9.31 3.31
CA GLY A 52 -2.71 -10.47 4.19
C GLY A 52 -3.71 -10.35 5.34
N GLU A 53 -4.35 -9.18 5.48
CA GLU A 53 -5.32 -8.95 6.55
C GLU A 53 -6.72 -9.41 6.14
N THR A 54 -7.57 -9.61 7.14
CA THR A 54 -8.99 -9.83 6.89
C THR A 54 -9.61 -8.56 6.35
N PHE A 55 -10.43 -8.67 5.31
CA PHE A 55 -11.11 -7.51 4.74
C PHE A 55 -11.96 -6.80 5.78
N ASP A 56 -11.75 -5.49 5.90
CA ASP A 56 -12.49 -4.62 6.82
C ASP A 56 -13.13 -3.48 6.02
N PRO A 57 -14.47 -3.47 5.88
CA PRO A 57 -15.14 -2.44 5.07
C PRO A 57 -14.92 -1.01 5.54
N THR A 58 -14.50 -0.80 6.79
CA THR A 58 -14.23 0.55 7.30
C THR A 58 -12.87 1.08 6.88
N LEU A 59 -11.94 0.19 6.52
CA LEU A 59 -10.56 0.54 6.17
C LEU A 59 -10.23 0.24 4.72
N HIS A 60 -10.91 -0.73 4.12
CA HIS A 60 -10.59 -1.25 2.79
C HIS A 60 -11.77 -1.09 1.84
N GLN A 61 -11.45 -0.91 0.56
CA GLN A 61 -12.46 -0.93 -0.51
C GLN A 61 -12.13 -2.09 -1.43
N ALA A 62 -13.01 -3.09 -1.48
CA ALA A 62 -12.84 -4.23 -2.38
C ALA A 62 -13.21 -3.81 -3.79
N VAL A 63 -12.22 -3.75 -4.68
CA VAL A 63 -12.46 -3.38 -6.08
C VAL A 63 -12.49 -4.60 -6.99
N GLN A 64 -12.04 -5.75 -6.49
CA GLN A 64 -12.01 -7.00 -7.23
C GLN A 64 -12.03 -8.16 -6.23
N THR A 65 -12.70 -9.24 -6.61
CA THR A 65 -12.67 -10.48 -5.84
C THR A 65 -12.06 -11.58 -6.69
N VAL A 66 -11.39 -12.53 -6.04
CA VAL A 66 -10.82 -13.70 -6.69
C VAL A 66 -11.21 -14.94 -5.88
N PRO A 67 -11.21 -16.14 -6.50
CA PRO A 67 -11.51 -17.37 -5.75
C PRO A 67 -10.48 -17.62 -4.66
N VAL A 68 -10.93 -18.21 -3.55
CA VAL A 68 -10.04 -18.64 -2.47
C VAL A 68 -9.19 -19.81 -2.95
N GLU A 69 -7.89 -19.69 -2.81
CA GLU A 69 -6.96 -20.77 -3.13
C GLU A 69 -6.72 -21.62 -1.88
N GLU A 70 -6.15 -22.80 -2.11
CA GLU A 70 -5.81 -23.72 -1.02
C GLU A 70 -4.91 -23.03 -0.01
N GLY A 71 -5.24 -23.14 1.27
CA GLY A 71 -4.49 -22.50 2.35
C GLY A 71 -4.88 -21.07 2.64
N GLN A 72 -5.76 -20.46 1.83
CA GLN A 72 -6.26 -19.12 2.07
C GLN A 72 -7.57 -19.15 2.84
N LYS A 73 -7.74 -18.19 3.73
CA LYS A 73 -9.03 -17.99 4.40
C LYS A 73 -9.93 -17.10 3.55
N PRO A 74 -11.24 -17.35 3.51
CA PRO A 74 -12.17 -16.43 2.85
C PRO A 74 -12.05 -15.02 3.43
N GLU A 75 -12.30 -14.03 2.58
CA GLU A 75 -12.27 -12.61 2.93
C GLU A 75 -10.89 -12.10 3.34
N THR A 76 -9.84 -12.74 2.83
CA THR A 76 -8.46 -12.27 3.02
C THR A 76 -8.08 -11.33 1.89
N VAL A 77 -7.45 -10.21 2.23
CA VAL A 77 -6.87 -9.30 1.24
C VAL A 77 -5.63 -9.94 0.65
N VAL A 78 -5.65 -10.21 -0.66
CA VAL A 78 -4.54 -10.88 -1.34
C VAL A 78 -3.67 -9.92 -2.15
N ASN A 79 -4.15 -8.70 -2.40
CA ASN A 79 -3.36 -7.69 -3.07
C ASN A 79 -3.89 -6.30 -2.72
N VAL A 80 -2.98 -5.33 -2.68
CA VAL A 80 -3.33 -3.92 -2.46
C VAL A 80 -3.02 -3.16 -3.74
N LEU A 81 -4.05 -2.65 -4.40
CA LEU A 81 -3.91 -1.92 -5.65
C LEU A 81 -3.57 -0.46 -5.43
N GLN A 82 -4.07 0.11 -4.34
CA GLN A 82 -3.75 1.47 -3.94
C GLN A 82 -3.74 1.55 -2.42
N ALA A 83 -2.65 2.06 -1.86
CA ALA A 83 -2.52 2.17 -0.41
C ALA A 83 -3.55 3.13 0.18
N GLY A 84 -4.10 2.77 1.33
CA GLY A 84 -4.97 3.63 2.11
C GLY A 84 -4.20 4.29 3.24
N TYR A 85 -4.71 5.41 3.73
CA TYR A 85 -4.08 6.18 4.79
C TYR A 85 -5.11 6.69 5.77
N GLN A 86 -4.70 6.80 7.02
CA GLN A 86 -5.55 7.35 8.06
C GLN A 86 -4.76 8.37 8.88
N LEU A 87 -5.48 9.39 9.37
CA LEU A 87 -4.96 10.38 10.29
C LEU A 87 -5.53 10.02 11.66
N LYS A 88 -4.70 9.44 12.53
CA LYS A 88 -5.13 8.87 13.81
C LYS A 88 -6.30 7.90 13.57
N ASP A 89 -7.50 8.22 14.04
CA ASP A 89 -8.68 7.34 13.88
C ASP A 89 -9.51 7.64 12.64
N ARG A 90 -9.13 8.65 11.86
CA ARG A 90 -9.90 9.08 10.69
C ARG A 90 -9.28 8.55 9.41
N VAL A 91 -10.06 7.81 8.63
CA VAL A 91 -9.63 7.32 7.32
C VAL A 91 -9.61 8.48 6.34
N LEU A 92 -8.44 8.77 5.77
CA LEU A 92 -8.30 9.80 4.73
C LEU A 92 -8.69 9.25 3.37
N ARG A 93 -8.27 8.02 3.09
CA ARG A 93 -8.77 7.25 1.95
C ARG A 93 -8.59 5.76 2.27
N PRO A 94 -9.55 4.91 1.90
CA PRO A 94 -9.42 3.48 2.15
C PRO A 94 -8.38 2.85 1.22
N ALA A 95 -7.83 1.71 1.62
CA ALA A 95 -6.98 0.91 0.76
C ALA A 95 -7.84 0.21 -0.29
N MET A 96 -7.47 0.32 -1.55
CA MET A 96 -8.16 -0.39 -2.64
C MET A 96 -7.52 -1.77 -2.79
N VAL A 97 -8.32 -2.81 -2.60
CA VAL A 97 -7.80 -4.17 -2.41
C VAL A 97 -8.50 -5.19 -3.29
N VAL A 98 -7.82 -6.31 -3.49
CA VAL A 98 -8.37 -7.53 -4.07
C VAL A 98 -8.59 -8.51 -2.93
N VAL A 99 -9.78 -9.08 -2.85
CA VAL A 99 -10.19 -9.97 -1.75
C VAL A 99 -10.44 -11.36 -2.30
N ALA A 100 -9.92 -12.37 -1.60
CA ALA A 100 -10.22 -13.79 -1.88
C ALA A 100 -11.54 -14.16 -1.23
N GLN A 101 -12.47 -14.67 -2.02
CA GLN A 101 -13.78 -15.10 -1.52
C GLN A 101 -14.12 -16.49 -1.99
#